data_e93e1dda0a7d2c4038d733a0a8a9a6be
#
_entry.id   e93e1dda0a7d2c4038d733a0a8a9a6be
#
_cell.length_a   1.000
_cell.length_b   1.000
_cell.length_c   1.000
_cell.angle_alpha   90.00
_cell.angle_beta   90.00
_cell.angle_gamma   90.00
#
_symmetry.space_group_name_H-M   'P 1'
#
loop_
_entity.id
_entity.type
_entity.pdbx_description
1 polymer ?
#
loop_
_entity_poly.entity_id
_entity_poly.type
_entity_poly.pdbx_seq_one_letter_code
_entity_poly.pdbx_strand_id
1 'polypeptide(L)'
;MEFTVENKKLYMLQTRNGKRTAQAALKIACDLVDEGMRTEKEAVAMIDPRNLDTLLHPQFDVAALKAATPMGKALGASPGAAAGKIVFSADDAKEWAARGEKVVLVRLETSPEDIEGMKAAQGILTVRGGMTSHAAVVARGMGTCCVSGCGCLLYTSDAADDK
;
A
#
# COMPACT_ATOMS: atom_id res chain seq x y z
N MET A 1 -11.51 24.66 -6.75
CA MET A 1 -12.39 25.83 -6.92
C MET A 1 -12.37 26.26 -8.36
N GLU A 2 -13.52 26.55 -8.93
CA GLU A 2 -13.66 27.11 -10.27
C GLU A 2 -14.21 28.52 -10.13
N PHE A 3 -13.67 29.48 -10.86
CA PHE A 3 -14.11 30.87 -10.80
C PHE A 3 -13.90 31.54 -12.17
N THR A 4 -14.59 32.62 -12.40
CA THR A 4 -14.37 33.53 -13.52
C THR A 4 -14.24 34.96 -13.03
N VAL A 5 -13.61 35.79 -13.82
CA VAL A 5 -13.50 37.23 -13.56
C VAL A 5 -14.11 38.00 -14.75
N GLU A 6 -15.12 38.80 -14.45
CA GLU A 6 -15.78 39.66 -15.44
C GLU A 6 -15.89 41.07 -14.86
N ASN A 7 -15.54 42.07 -15.66
CA ASN A 7 -15.54 43.47 -15.24
C ASN A 7 -14.81 43.73 -13.90
N LYS A 8 -13.63 43.06 -13.70
CA LYS A 8 -12.82 43.12 -12.48
C LYS A 8 -13.52 42.54 -11.23
N LYS A 9 -14.62 41.84 -11.39
CA LYS A 9 -15.34 41.18 -10.32
C LYS A 9 -15.16 39.66 -10.41
N LEU A 10 -14.79 39.06 -9.28
CA LEU A 10 -14.63 37.61 -9.16
C LEU A 10 -16.00 36.94 -8.95
N TYR A 11 -16.30 35.93 -9.73
CA TYR A 11 -17.47 35.06 -9.57
C TYR A 11 -17.03 33.64 -9.27
N MET A 12 -17.43 33.13 -8.12
CA MET A 12 -17.20 31.73 -7.73
C MET A 12 -18.25 30.86 -8.42
N LEU A 13 -17.80 29.93 -9.27
CA LEU A 13 -18.68 29.03 -10.01
C LEU A 13 -18.90 27.70 -9.30
N GLN A 14 -17.85 27.10 -8.76
CA GLN A 14 -17.94 25.82 -8.07
C GLN A 14 -16.82 25.66 -7.05
N THR A 15 -17.17 25.03 -5.91
CA THR A 15 -16.20 24.54 -4.92
C THR A 15 -16.40 23.05 -4.71
N ARG A 16 -15.31 22.32 -4.51
CA ARG A 16 -15.32 20.91 -4.15
C ARG A 16 -14.37 20.69 -2.97
N ASN A 17 -14.69 19.74 -2.12
CA ASN A 17 -13.77 19.31 -1.08
C ASN A 17 -12.50 18.73 -1.69
N GLY A 18 -11.34 19.14 -1.21
CA GLY A 18 -10.06 18.59 -1.62
C GLY A 18 -9.96 17.11 -1.22
N LYS A 19 -9.56 16.27 -2.18
CA LYS A 19 -9.16 14.90 -1.85
C LYS A 19 -7.79 14.97 -1.16
N ARG A 20 -7.67 14.33 0.00
CA ARG A 20 -6.48 14.34 0.83
C ARG A 20 -5.99 12.92 1.05
N THR A 21 -4.67 12.72 1.05
CA THR A 21 -4.07 11.49 1.57
C THR A 21 -4.21 11.45 3.09
N ALA A 22 -4.08 10.28 3.68
CA ALA A 22 -4.13 10.13 5.14
C ALA A 22 -3.09 11.03 5.84
N GLN A 23 -1.86 11.07 5.33
CA GLN A 23 -0.78 11.90 5.85
C GLN A 23 -1.09 13.40 5.74
N ALA A 24 -1.63 13.85 4.59
CA ALA A 24 -2.01 15.24 4.40
C ALA A 24 -3.17 15.65 5.34
N ALA A 25 -4.15 14.76 5.56
CA ALA A 25 -5.26 15.02 6.48
C ALA A 25 -4.77 15.24 7.91
N LEU A 26 -3.84 14.41 8.38
CA LEU A 26 -3.23 14.55 9.70
C LEU A 26 -2.42 15.85 9.83
N LYS A 27 -1.55 16.13 8.85
CA LYS A 27 -0.75 17.36 8.83
C LYS A 27 -1.62 18.61 8.88
N ILE A 28 -2.66 18.68 8.04
CA ILE A 28 -3.61 19.80 8.01
C ILE A 28 -4.32 19.97 9.35
N ALA A 29 -4.72 18.88 10.01
CA ALA A 29 -5.36 18.95 11.32
C ALA A 29 -4.43 19.54 12.38
N CYS A 30 -3.16 19.16 12.40
CA CYS A 30 -2.14 19.75 13.29
C CYS A 30 -1.93 21.23 12.97
N ASP A 31 -1.73 21.59 11.71
CA ASP A 31 -1.50 22.96 11.28
C ASP A 31 -2.65 23.90 11.69
N LEU A 32 -3.91 23.44 11.56
CA LEU A 32 -5.08 24.21 11.98
C LEU A 32 -5.13 24.47 13.49
N VAL A 33 -4.60 23.58 14.30
CA VAL A 33 -4.45 23.80 15.77
C VAL A 33 -3.34 24.81 16.02
N ASP A 34 -2.18 24.64 15.38
CA ASP A 34 -1.02 25.53 15.53
C ASP A 34 -1.35 26.98 15.08
N GLU A 35 -2.16 27.14 14.05
CA GLU A 35 -2.66 28.43 13.56
C GLU A 35 -3.81 29.00 14.41
N GLY A 36 -4.28 28.28 15.42
CA GLY A 36 -5.39 28.68 16.30
C GLY A 36 -6.78 28.69 15.62
N MET A 37 -6.91 28.07 14.45
CA MET A 37 -8.18 27.99 13.71
C MET A 37 -9.11 26.92 14.24
N ARG A 38 -8.59 25.91 14.92
CA ARG A 38 -9.33 24.78 15.50
C ARG A 38 -8.76 24.42 16.87
N THR A 39 -9.62 23.90 17.73
CA THR A 39 -9.19 23.25 18.97
C THR A 39 -8.68 21.84 18.67
N GLU A 40 -7.87 21.26 19.56
CA GLU A 40 -7.41 19.87 19.45
C GLU A 40 -8.58 18.88 19.27
N LYS A 41 -9.68 19.07 20.02
CA LYS A 41 -10.88 18.22 19.92
C LYS A 41 -11.53 18.28 18.53
N GLU A 42 -11.64 19.48 17.98
CA GLU A 42 -12.19 19.67 16.63
C GLU A 42 -11.26 19.09 15.58
N ALA A 43 -9.94 19.25 15.71
CA ALA A 43 -8.96 18.68 14.82
C ALA A 43 -9.00 17.15 14.80
N VAL A 44 -9.08 16.52 15.98
CA VAL A 44 -9.26 15.06 16.09
C VAL A 44 -10.56 14.59 15.42
N ALA A 45 -11.67 15.32 15.61
CA ALA A 45 -12.96 14.99 14.98
C ALA A 45 -12.95 15.12 13.45
N MET A 46 -12.00 15.85 12.87
CA MET A 46 -11.83 15.98 11.42
C MET A 46 -11.16 14.77 10.76
N ILE A 47 -10.50 13.93 11.54
CA ILE A 47 -9.70 12.80 11.02
C ILE A 47 -10.59 11.57 10.91
N ASP A 48 -10.67 10.98 9.70
CA ASP A 48 -11.31 9.69 9.51
C ASP A 48 -10.42 8.60 10.13
N PRO A 49 -10.92 7.79 11.09
CA PRO A 49 -10.15 6.71 11.72
C PRO A 49 -9.50 5.73 10.73
N ARG A 50 -10.13 5.50 9.58
CA ARG A 50 -9.59 4.65 8.51
C ARG A 50 -8.28 5.16 7.94
N ASN A 51 -8.03 6.47 8.01
CA ASN A 51 -6.77 7.06 7.59
C ASN A 51 -5.63 6.68 8.54
N LEU A 52 -5.92 6.50 9.83
CA LEU A 52 -4.92 6.11 10.82
C LEU A 52 -4.43 4.68 10.59
N ASP A 53 -5.33 3.77 10.24
CA ASP A 53 -4.97 2.39 9.90
C ASP A 53 -3.90 2.35 8.80
N THR A 54 -4.09 3.12 7.73
CA THR A 54 -3.10 3.22 6.65
C THR A 54 -1.75 3.77 7.11
N LEU A 55 -1.73 4.70 8.06
CA LEU A 55 -0.51 5.32 8.57
C LEU A 55 0.25 4.44 9.56
N LEU A 56 -0.43 3.52 10.24
CA LEU A 56 0.16 2.58 11.19
C LEU A 56 0.88 1.41 10.51
N HIS A 57 0.61 1.15 9.24
CA HIS A 57 1.34 0.12 8.49
C HIS A 57 2.80 0.53 8.21
N PRO A 58 3.72 -0.44 8.14
CA PRO A 58 5.10 -0.20 7.72
C PRO A 58 5.16 0.55 6.39
N GLN A 59 6.07 1.50 6.28
CA GLN A 59 6.31 2.28 5.06
C GLN A 59 7.79 2.24 4.69
N PHE A 60 8.10 2.36 3.41
CA PHE A 60 9.48 2.53 2.97
C PHE A 60 9.97 3.94 3.27
N ASP A 61 11.26 4.06 3.53
CA ASP A 61 11.92 5.36 3.61
C ASP A 61 11.74 6.16 2.31
N VAL A 62 11.38 7.43 2.44
CA VAL A 62 11.04 8.28 1.28
C VAL A 62 12.24 8.53 0.38
N ALA A 63 13.44 8.66 0.96
CA ALA A 63 14.67 8.88 0.19
C ALA A 63 15.06 7.61 -0.57
N ALA A 64 14.95 6.44 0.07
CA ALA A 64 15.18 5.15 -0.55
C ALA A 64 14.20 4.89 -1.71
N LEU A 65 12.92 5.22 -1.53
CA LEU A 65 11.91 5.08 -2.59
C LEU A 65 12.20 5.96 -3.82
N LYS A 66 12.68 7.19 -3.60
CA LYS A 66 13.04 8.10 -4.69
C LYS A 66 14.29 7.65 -5.45
N ALA A 67 15.21 6.97 -4.78
CA ALA A 67 16.43 6.44 -5.38
C ALA A 67 16.20 5.10 -6.09
N ALA A 68 15.15 4.37 -5.75
CA ALA A 68 14.86 3.05 -6.31
C ALA A 68 14.26 3.15 -7.72
N THR A 69 14.66 2.23 -8.58
CA THR A 69 14.02 2.04 -9.89
C THR A 69 12.93 0.98 -9.75
N PRO A 70 11.64 1.32 -9.98
CA PRO A 70 10.57 0.34 -9.85
C PRO A 70 10.67 -0.73 -10.96
N MET A 71 10.56 -1.99 -10.60
CA MET A 71 10.53 -3.11 -11.54
C MET A 71 9.20 -3.24 -12.27
N GLY A 72 8.11 -2.75 -11.68
CA GLY A 72 6.78 -2.83 -12.27
C GLY A 72 5.73 -2.08 -11.47
N LYS A 73 4.51 -2.08 -12.00
CA LYS A 73 3.34 -1.53 -11.34
C LYS A 73 2.28 -2.61 -11.17
N ALA A 74 1.69 -2.66 -10.00
CA ALA A 74 0.63 -3.59 -9.69
C ALA A 74 -0.33 -3.01 -8.64
N LEU A 75 -1.36 -3.76 -8.27
CA LEU A 75 -2.40 -3.30 -7.39
C LEU A 75 -2.00 -3.52 -5.93
N GLY A 76 -1.95 -2.46 -5.14
CA GLY A 76 -1.81 -2.55 -3.68
C GLY A 76 -3.07 -3.13 -3.06
N ALA A 77 -3.08 -4.43 -2.84
CA ALA A 77 -4.26 -5.16 -2.37
C ALA A 77 -4.40 -5.16 -0.85
N SER A 78 -3.31 -5.06 -0.12
CA SER A 78 -3.26 -4.85 1.32
C SER A 78 -2.13 -3.87 1.66
N PRO A 79 -2.36 -2.90 2.55
CA PRO A 79 -1.40 -1.84 2.84
C PRO A 79 -0.14 -2.37 3.51
N GLY A 80 0.94 -1.58 3.47
CA GLY A 80 2.20 -1.85 4.12
C GLY A 80 3.39 -1.81 3.17
N ALA A 81 4.56 -2.11 3.74
CA ALA A 81 5.83 -2.23 3.03
C ALA A 81 6.53 -3.50 3.50
N ALA A 82 6.99 -4.30 2.57
CA ALA A 82 7.68 -5.54 2.87
C ALA A 82 9.02 -5.60 2.14
N ALA A 83 10.04 -6.07 2.82
CA ALA A 83 11.35 -6.33 2.25
C ALA A 83 11.87 -7.68 2.75
N GLY A 84 12.45 -8.46 1.86
CA GLY A 84 12.97 -9.78 2.19
C GLY A 84 13.47 -10.53 0.96
N LYS A 85 13.98 -11.72 1.19
CA LYS A 85 14.38 -12.62 0.11
C LYS A 85 13.16 -13.18 -0.61
N ILE A 86 13.23 -13.32 -1.90
CA ILE A 86 12.15 -13.85 -2.71
C ILE A 86 12.08 -15.37 -2.55
N VAL A 87 10.88 -15.88 -2.31
CA VAL A 87 10.56 -17.31 -2.30
C VAL A 87 9.33 -17.59 -3.14
N PHE A 88 9.29 -18.72 -3.81
CA PHE A 88 8.24 -19.05 -4.78
C PHE A 88 7.27 -20.13 -4.30
N SER A 89 7.53 -20.76 -3.16
CA SER A 89 6.63 -21.74 -2.56
C SER A 89 6.27 -21.38 -1.12
N ALA A 90 5.12 -21.84 -0.67
CA ALA A 90 4.68 -21.67 0.72
C ALA A 90 5.60 -22.42 1.70
N ASP A 91 6.14 -23.55 1.29
CA ASP A 91 7.05 -24.37 2.11
C ASP A 91 8.40 -23.66 2.30
N ASP A 92 8.98 -23.11 1.23
CA ASP A 92 10.21 -22.29 1.33
C ASP A 92 9.98 -21.07 2.23
N ALA A 93 8.82 -20.42 2.12
CA ALA A 93 8.50 -19.29 2.98
C ALA A 93 8.51 -19.68 4.46
N LYS A 94 7.92 -20.82 4.82
CA LYS A 94 7.94 -21.36 6.20
C LYS A 94 9.36 -21.71 6.64
N GLU A 95 10.08 -22.44 5.81
CA GLU A 95 11.43 -22.93 6.14
C GLU A 95 12.41 -21.76 6.36
N TRP A 96 12.41 -20.77 5.46
CA TRP A 96 13.30 -19.64 5.57
C TRP A 96 12.93 -18.69 6.69
N ALA A 97 11.62 -18.49 6.94
CA ALA A 97 11.15 -17.75 8.11
C ALA A 97 11.53 -18.42 9.42
N ALA A 98 11.47 -19.76 9.50
CA ALA A 98 11.92 -20.52 10.67
C ALA A 98 13.42 -20.37 10.96
N ARG A 99 14.23 -20.06 9.93
CA ARG A 99 15.66 -19.73 10.08
C ARG A 99 15.89 -18.25 10.47
N GLY A 100 14.85 -17.46 10.67
CA GLY A 100 14.93 -16.05 11.00
C GLY A 100 15.08 -15.12 9.78
N GLU A 101 14.94 -15.64 8.56
CA GLU A 101 15.03 -14.86 7.33
C GLU A 101 13.71 -14.12 7.06
N LYS A 102 13.82 -12.88 6.62
CA LYS A 102 12.67 -12.14 6.10
C LYS A 102 12.44 -12.54 4.64
N VAL A 103 11.22 -12.95 4.32
CA VAL A 103 10.88 -13.44 2.99
C VAL A 103 9.67 -12.70 2.39
N VAL A 104 9.66 -12.58 1.07
CA VAL A 104 8.52 -12.13 0.28
C VAL A 104 8.07 -13.31 -0.58
N LEU A 105 6.82 -13.72 -0.39
CA LEU A 105 6.24 -14.84 -1.13
C LEU A 105 5.74 -14.32 -2.49
N VAL A 106 6.32 -14.85 -3.56
CA VAL A 106 5.94 -14.54 -4.95
C VAL A 106 5.26 -15.75 -5.55
N ARG A 107 4.02 -15.58 -6.01
CA ARG A 107 3.21 -16.65 -6.61
C ARG A 107 2.57 -16.18 -7.90
N LEU A 108 2.26 -17.09 -8.79
CA LEU A 108 1.39 -16.80 -9.93
C LEU A 108 0.01 -16.34 -9.42
N GLU A 109 -0.57 -17.11 -8.53
CA GLU A 109 -1.74 -16.83 -7.69
C GLU A 109 -1.64 -17.69 -6.43
N THR A 110 -2.35 -17.33 -5.36
CA THR A 110 -2.35 -18.11 -4.13
C THR A 110 -3.60 -18.96 -4.01
N SER A 111 -3.45 -20.10 -3.33
CA SER A 111 -4.53 -21.02 -2.97
C SER A 111 -4.66 -21.14 -1.44
N PRO A 112 -5.71 -21.80 -0.93
CA PRO A 112 -5.84 -22.07 0.50
C PRO A 112 -4.67 -22.85 1.11
N GLU A 113 -3.96 -23.64 0.33
CA GLU A 113 -2.78 -24.41 0.75
C GLU A 113 -1.57 -23.49 1.05
N ASP A 114 -1.54 -22.29 0.46
CA ASP A 114 -0.46 -21.32 0.65
C ASP A 114 -0.57 -20.52 1.97
N ILE A 115 -1.66 -20.64 2.72
CA ILE A 115 -1.99 -19.79 3.89
C ILE A 115 -0.85 -19.76 4.93
N GLU A 116 -0.25 -20.90 5.24
CA GLU A 116 0.83 -20.95 6.24
C GLU A 116 2.11 -20.26 5.74
N GLY A 117 2.43 -20.38 4.46
CA GLY A 117 3.52 -19.63 3.83
C GLY A 117 3.24 -18.12 3.77
N MET A 118 1.99 -17.75 3.49
CA MET A 118 1.55 -16.36 3.49
C MET A 118 1.67 -15.71 4.88
N LYS A 119 1.40 -16.46 5.96
CA LYS A 119 1.58 -16.00 7.34
C LYS A 119 3.06 -15.80 7.69
N ALA A 120 3.93 -16.68 7.20
CA ALA A 120 5.36 -16.63 7.47
C ALA A 120 6.06 -15.48 6.71
N ALA A 121 5.49 -15.04 5.59
CA ALA A 121 6.08 -14.01 4.74
C ALA A 121 5.84 -12.59 5.29
N GLN A 122 6.81 -11.69 5.08
CA GLN A 122 6.66 -10.26 5.37
C GLN A 122 5.71 -9.57 4.38
N GLY A 123 5.59 -10.11 3.18
CA GLY A 123 4.71 -9.61 2.14
C GLY A 123 4.45 -10.64 1.06
N ILE A 124 3.39 -10.39 0.30
CA ILE A 124 2.88 -11.28 -0.73
C ILE A 124 2.82 -10.52 -2.04
N LEU A 125 3.35 -11.12 -3.10
CA LEU A 125 3.31 -10.59 -4.45
C LEU A 125 2.72 -11.63 -5.38
N THR A 126 1.66 -11.29 -6.11
CA THR A 126 1.08 -12.19 -7.10
C THR A 126 1.11 -11.60 -8.50
N VAL A 127 1.37 -12.47 -9.47
CA VAL A 127 1.37 -12.12 -10.90
C VAL A 127 -0.06 -11.86 -11.38
N ARG A 128 -0.99 -12.71 -10.97
CA ARG A 128 -2.42 -12.63 -11.27
C ARG A 128 -3.21 -12.21 -10.04
N GLY A 129 -4.45 -11.77 -10.28
CA GLY A 129 -5.39 -11.42 -9.22
C GLY A 129 -5.67 -9.92 -9.13
N GLY A 130 -6.70 -9.60 -8.38
CA GLY A 130 -7.19 -8.25 -8.11
C GLY A 130 -7.57 -8.08 -6.65
N MET A 131 -8.35 -7.05 -6.33
CA MET A 131 -8.78 -6.73 -4.95
C MET A 131 -9.63 -7.82 -4.29
N THR A 132 -10.23 -8.70 -5.06
CA THR A 132 -11.08 -9.82 -4.61
C THR A 132 -10.41 -11.18 -4.75
N SER A 133 -9.13 -11.23 -5.16
CA SER A 133 -8.38 -12.48 -5.25
C SER A 133 -8.15 -13.10 -3.88
N HIS A 134 -7.89 -14.41 -3.83
CA HIS A 134 -7.57 -15.11 -2.59
C HIS A 134 -6.42 -14.44 -1.84
N ALA A 135 -5.32 -14.11 -2.54
CA ALA A 135 -4.18 -13.39 -1.94
C ALA A 135 -4.61 -12.08 -1.27
N ALA A 136 -5.41 -11.28 -1.96
CA ALA A 136 -5.84 -9.96 -1.47
C ALA A 136 -6.75 -10.06 -0.24
N VAL A 137 -7.69 -10.99 -0.24
CA VAL A 137 -8.65 -11.18 0.86
C VAL A 137 -7.95 -11.71 2.10
N VAL A 138 -7.14 -12.75 1.93
CA VAL A 138 -6.41 -13.39 3.04
C VAL A 138 -5.37 -12.45 3.63
N ALA A 139 -4.58 -11.77 2.78
CA ALA A 139 -3.57 -10.81 3.24
C ALA A 139 -4.17 -9.67 4.07
N ARG A 140 -5.32 -9.11 3.64
CA ARG A 140 -6.03 -8.09 4.44
C ARG A 140 -6.50 -8.65 5.78
N GLY A 141 -7.02 -9.88 5.82
CA GLY A 141 -7.43 -10.54 7.05
C GLY A 141 -6.27 -10.78 8.02
N MET A 142 -5.06 -10.98 7.50
CA MET A 142 -3.83 -11.17 8.28
C MET A 142 -3.11 -9.86 8.62
N GLY A 143 -3.45 -8.74 8.00
CA GLY A 143 -2.70 -7.49 8.10
C GLY A 143 -1.33 -7.53 7.38
N THR A 144 -1.14 -8.46 6.45
CA THR A 144 0.11 -8.63 5.70
C THR A 144 0.08 -7.79 4.42
N CYS A 145 1.19 -7.11 4.11
CA CYS A 145 1.35 -6.36 2.85
C CYS A 145 1.13 -7.28 1.65
N CYS A 146 0.30 -6.83 0.70
CA CYS A 146 0.04 -7.61 -0.51
C CYS A 146 -0.05 -6.72 -1.75
N VAL A 147 0.68 -7.12 -2.78
CA VAL A 147 0.62 -6.54 -4.12
C VAL A 147 0.14 -7.62 -5.09
N SER A 148 -0.93 -7.35 -5.81
CA SER A 148 -1.56 -8.32 -6.72
C SER A 148 -1.60 -7.82 -8.16
N GLY A 149 -1.58 -8.76 -9.12
CA GLY A 149 -1.71 -8.41 -10.53
C GLY A 149 -0.43 -7.83 -11.15
N CYS A 150 0.74 -8.26 -10.68
CA CYS A 150 2.04 -7.83 -11.21
C CYS A 150 2.42 -8.63 -12.47
N GLY A 151 1.71 -8.40 -13.56
CA GLY A 151 1.89 -9.15 -14.82
C GLY A 151 3.28 -9.02 -15.46
N CYS A 152 4.06 -7.98 -15.10
CA CYS A 152 5.43 -7.82 -15.60
C CYS A 152 6.40 -8.91 -15.10
N LEU A 153 6.09 -9.61 -14.01
CA LEU A 153 6.93 -10.69 -13.49
C LEU A 153 6.95 -11.94 -14.38
N LEU A 154 5.95 -12.14 -15.22
CA LEU A 154 5.92 -13.27 -16.17
C LEU A 154 7.07 -13.20 -17.20
N TYR A 155 7.49 -12.00 -17.59
CA TYR A 155 8.57 -11.82 -18.57
C TYR A 155 9.97 -12.00 -17.98
N THR A 156 10.10 -12.01 -16.66
CA THR A 156 11.39 -12.15 -15.98
C THR A 156 11.61 -13.56 -15.42
N SER A 157 10.53 -14.31 -15.12
CA SER A 157 10.63 -15.69 -14.63
C SER A 157 10.85 -16.72 -15.73
N ASP A 158 10.25 -16.54 -16.91
CA ASP A 158 10.45 -17.44 -18.05
C ASP A 158 11.91 -17.42 -18.58
N ALA A 159 12.65 -16.34 -18.34
CA ALA A 159 14.06 -16.25 -18.71
C ALA A 159 15.00 -17.04 -17.77
N ALA A 160 14.52 -17.51 -16.62
CA ALA A 160 15.31 -18.26 -15.64
C ALA A 160 15.20 -19.78 -15.79
N ASP A 161 14.14 -20.26 -16.44
CA ASP A 161 13.90 -21.69 -16.66
C ASP A 161 14.56 -22.25 -17.96
N ASP A 162 15.16 -21.39 -18.77
CA ASP A 162 15.85 -21.74 -20.02
C ASP A 162 17.39 -21.93 -19.85
N LYS A 163 17.84 -22.37 -18.66
CA LYS A 163 19.24 -22.75 -18.44
C LYS A 163 19.41 -24.06 -17.73
#